data_2471730785679ca7a36af11ad6caa748
#
_entry.id   2471730785679ca7a36af11ad6caa748
#
_cell.length_a   1.000
_cell.length_b   1.000
_cell.length_c   1.000
_cell.angle_alpha   90.00
_cell.angle_beta   90.00
_cell.angle_gamma   90.00
#
_symmetry.space_group_name_H-M   'P 1'
#
loop_
_entity.id
_entity.type
_entity.pdbx_description
1 polymer ?
#
loop_
_entity_poly.entity_id
_entity_poly.type
_entity_poly.pdbx_seq_one_letter_code
_entity_poly.pdbx_strand_id
1 'polypeptide(L)'
;MKPYKIPESVLVVIHTADLQVLLIERADRPGYWQSVTGSLDAADEPLPATAARELYEETGIVADGERIVLRDWHMSNVYEIYPVWRHRYAPGVTQNTEHIFSVEVPRDIAITLSPREHLNHVWLPHLEAADKCFSSSNAEAILQLPNNTKH
;
A
#
# COMPACT_ATOMS: atom_id res chain seq x y z
N MET A 1 7.57 -2.15 -25.50
CA MET A 1 6.23 -1.71 -25.06
C MET A 1 5.95 -2.21 -23.65
N LYS A 2 5.60 -1.32 -22.76
CA LYS A 2 5.25 -1.73 -21.40
C LYS A 2 3.90 -2.46 -21.43
N PRO A 3 3.77 -3.60 -20.77
CA PRO A 3 2.47 -4.24 -20.63
C PRO A 3 1.54 -3.37 -19.79
N TYR A 4 0.25 -3.51 -20.02
CA TYR A 4 -0.73 -2.84 -19.19
C TYR A 4 -0.69 -3.39 -17.77
N LYS A 5 -1.01 -2.52 -16.79
CA LYS A 5 -1.16 -2.94 -15.41
C LYS A 5 -2.38 -3.86 -15.27
N ILE A 6 -2.25 -4.85 -14.40
CA ILE A 6 -3.38 -5.72 -14.05
C ILE A 6 -4.27 -4.92 -13.09
N PRO A 7 -5.60 -4.86 -13.31
CA PRO A 7 -6.51 -4.09 -12.44
C PRO A 7 -6.84 -4.84 -11.14
N GLU A 8 -5.82 -5.39 -10.54
CA GLU A 8 -5.87 -6.04 -9.24
C GLU A 8 -4.57 -5.69 -8.51
N SER A 9 -4.70 -5.22 -7.28
CA SER A 9 -3.57 -4.68 -6.53
C SER A 9 -3.67 -5.01 -5.06
N VAL A 10 -2.58 -4.70 -4.34
CA VAL A 10 -2.53 -4.80 -2.89
C VAL A 10 -2.34 -3.40 -2.31
N LEU A 11 -2.82 -3.22 -1.09
CA LEU A 11 -2.53 -2.07 -0.24
C LEU A 11 -1.92 -2.62 1.04
N VAL A 12 -0.73 -2.16 1.39
CA VAL A 12 -0.06 -2.61 2.61
C VAL A 12 0.10 -1.45 3.57
N VAL A 13 -0.64 -1.48 4.67
CA VAL A 13 -0.54 -0.48 5.72
C VAL A 13 0.59 -0.87 6.66
N ILE A 14 1.57 -0.01 6.83
CA ILE A 14 2.74 -0.23 7.67
C ILE A 14 2.55 0.56 8.96
N HIS A 15 2.61 -0.13 10.10
CA HIS A 15 2.36 0.52 11.38
C HIS A 15 3.24 -0.04 12.49
N THR A 16 3.36 0.74 13.56
CA THR A 16 4.03 0.31 14.79
C THR A 16 3.00 -0.29 15.75
N ALA A 17 3.47 -0.89 16.86
CA ALA A 17 2.59 -1.44 17.87
C ALA A 17 1.64 -0.40 18.49
N ASP A 18 2.09 0.87 18.57
CA ASP A 18 1.29 1.97 19.09
C ASP A 18 0.56 2.76 17.98
N LEU A 19 0.39 2.14 16.82
CA LEU A 19 -0.40 2.68 15.70
C LEU A 19 0.13 4.01 15.13
N GLN A 20 1.45 4.14 15.07
CA GLN A 20 2.07 5.12 14.18
C GLN A 20 2.09 4.49 12.77
N VAL A 21 1.65 5.21 11.77
CA VAL A 21 1.48 4.69 10.42
C VAL A 21 2.46 5.39 9.48
N LEU A 22 3.12 4.59 8.63
CA LEU A 22 4.02 5.12 7.62
C LEU A 22 3.24 5.49 6.37
N LEU A 23 3.42 6.73 5.92
CA LEU A 23 2.93 7.18 4.62
C LEU A 23 4.11 7.57 3.76
N ILE A 24 3.96 7.38 2.45
CA ILE A 24 4.94 7.74 1.44
C ILE A 24 4.32 8.69 0.43
N GLU A 25 5.13 9.64 -0.04
CA GLU A 25 4.68 10.68 -0.96
C GLU A 25 4.98 10.28 -2.39
N ARG A 26 3.99 10.36 -3.28
CA ARG A 26 4.14 9.97 -4.69
C ARG A 26 5.02 10.96 -5.45
N ALA A 27 5.99 10.44 -6.20
CA ALA A 27 6.83 11.28 -7.06
C ALA A 27 6.06 11.83 -8.27
N ASP A 28 5.08 11.05 -8.78
CA ASP A 28 4.28 11.48 -9.94
C ASP A 28 3.18 12.48 -9.57
N ARG A 29 2.87 12.61 -8.27
CA ARG A 29 1.86 13.55 -7.77
C ARG A 29 2.32 14.05 -6.39
N PRO A 30 3.27 15.01 -6.35
CA PRO A 30 3.74 15.55 -5.07
C PRO A 30 2.59 16.08 -4.22
N GLY A 31 2.65 15.81 -2.93
CA GLY A 31 1.57 16.14 -2.01
C GLY A 31 0.54 15.03 -1.84
N TYR A 32 0.59 13.98 -2.66
CA TYR A 32 -0.29 12.82 -2.54
C TYR A 32 0.41 11.75 -1.71
N TRP A 33 -0.14 11.49 -0.53
CA TRP A 33 0.42 10.55 0.46
C TRP A 33 -0.41 9.27 0.50
N GLN A 34 0.25 8.15 0.70
CA GLN A 34 -0.41 6.83 0.69
C GLN A 34 0.40 5.79 1.44
N SER A 35 -0.26 4.66 1.75
CA SER A 35 0.44 3.43 2.14
C SER A 35 1.09 2.80 0.92
N VAL A 36 1.81 1.69 1.11
CA VAL A 36 2.37 0.93 -0.01
C VAL A 36 1.24 0.36 -0.85
N THR A 37 1.33 0.49 -2.16
CA THR A 37 0.35 -0.07 -3.08
C THR A 37 1.04 -0.50 -4.37
N GLY A 38 0.52 -1.54 -5.00
CA GLY A 38 1.04 -1.98 -6.29
C GLY A 38 0.19 -3.09 -6.89
N SER A 39 0.26 -3.20 -8.21
CA SER A 39 -0.49 -4.20 -8.96
C SER A 39 0.23 -5.54 -8.98
N LEU A 40 -0.52 -6.61 -9.21
CA LEU A 40 0.05 -7.93 -9.47
C LEU A 40 0.96 -7.86 -10.71
N ASP A 41 2.07 -8.59 -10.69
CA ASP A 41 2.96 -8.73 -11.86
C ASP A 41 2.39 -9.70 -12.89
N ALA A 42 1.61 -10.67 -12.42
CA ALA A 42 0.96 -11.66 -13.27
C ALA A 42 -0.40 -12.00 -12.68
N ALA A 43 -1.34 -12.40 -13.51
CA ALA A 43 -2.72 -12.68 -13.08
C ALA A 43 -2.78 -13.76 -12.00
N ASP A 44 -1.81 -14.69 -11.97
CA ASP A 44 -1.75 -15.79 -11.02
C ASP A 44 -0.77 -15.54 -9.85
N GLU A 45 -0.22 -14.34 -9.75
CA GLU A 45 0.67 -14.03 -8.61
C GLU A 45 -0.14 -14.11 -7.32
N PRO A 46 0.29 -14.91 -6.31
CA PRO A 46 -0.41 -14.96 -5.02
C PRO A 46 -0.40 -13.60 -4.35
N LEU A 47 -1.52 -13.20 -3.75
CA LEU A 47 -1.65 -11.90 -3.10
C LEU A 47 -0.57 -11.65 -2.02
N PRO A 48 -0.26 -12.62 -1.13
CA PRO A 48 0.83 -12.40 -0.17
C PRO A 48 2.19 -12.16 -0.83
N ALA A 49 2.45 -12.81 -1.97
CA ALA A 49 3.69 -12.59 -2.71
C ALA A 49 3.74 -11.18 -3.30
N THR A 50 2.62 -10.73 -3.85
CA THR A 50 2.51 -9.35 -4.36
C THR A 50 2.76 -8.34 -3.24
N ALA A 51 2.13 -8.55 -2.09
CA ALA A 51 2.27 -7.65 -0.94
C ALA A 51 3.71 -7.60 -0.44
N ALA A 52 4.37 -8.75 -0.32
CA ALA A 52 5.77 -8.83 0.13
C ALA A 52 6.70 -8.14 -0.87
N ARG A 53 6.47 -8.36 -2.15
CA ARG A 53 7.28 -7.76 -3.22
C ARG A 53 7.16 -6.24 -3.23
N GLU A 54 5.93 -5.73 -3.22
CA GLU A 54 5.69 -4.29 -3.22
C GLU A 54 6.22 -3.61 -1.96
N LEU A 55 6.04 -4.24 -0.81
CA LEU A 55 6.59 -3.74 0.46
C LEU A 55 8.11 -3.55 0.35
N TYR A 56 8.80 -4.55 -0.19
CA TYR A 56 10.25 -4.47 -0.35
C TYR A 56 10.66 -3.43 -1.39
N GLU A 57 10.01 -3.42 -2.54
CA GLU A 57 10.34 -2.49 -3.62
C GLU A 57 10.18 -1.03 -3.19
N GLU A 58 9.15 -0.73 -2.41
CA GLU A 58 8.82 0.65 -2.07
C GLU A 58 9.47 1.13 -0.77
N THR A 59 9.83 0.24 0.14
CA THR A 59 10.36 0.65 1.46
C THR A 59 11.63 -0.06 1.91
N GLY A 60 12.01 -1.12 1.22
CA GLY A 60 13.13 -1.97 1.64
C GLY A 60 12.80 -2.91 2.79
N ILE A 61 11.58 -2.92 3.29
CA ILE A 61 11.17 -3.81 4.38
C ILE A 61 11.00 -5.23 3.87
N VAL A 62 11.62 -6.18 4.54
CA VAL A 62 11.50 -7.61 4.22
C VAL A 62 10.52 -8.25 5.19
N ALA A 63 9.40 -8.76 4.66
CA ALA A 63 8.46 -9.55 5.45
C ALA A 63 9.00 -10.98 5.54
N ASP A 64 9.76 -11.26 6.59
CA ASP A 64 10.48 -12.54 6.74
C ASP A 64 9.60 -13.67 7.28
N GLY A 65 8.38 -13.36 7.69
CA GLY A 65 7.46 -14.37 8.22
C GLY A 65 7.70 -14.72 9.69
N GLU A 66 8.69 -14.10 10.33
CA GLU A 66 9.04 -14.36 11.73
C GLU A 66 8.87 -13.11 12.59
N ARG A 67 9.72 -12.11 12.34
CA ARG A 67 9.66 -10.84 13.07
C ARG A 67 8.74 -9.84 12.40
N ILE A 68 8.72 -9.86 11.06
CA ILE A 68 7.90 -8.97 10.25
C ILE A 68 6.98 -9.85 9.43
N VAL A 69 5.71 -9.87 9.81
CA VAL A 69 4.71 -10.77 9.24
C VAL A 69 3.60 -9.96 8.60
N LEU A 70 3.39 -10.21 7.30
CA LEU A 70 2.24 -9.64 6.60
C LEU A 70 0.97 -10.27 7.11
N ARG A 71 -0.02 -9.44 7.38
CA ARG A 71 -1.34 -9.87 7.80
C ARG A 71 -2.32 -9.59 6.66
N ASP A 72 -2.88 -10.65 6.10
CA ASP A 72 -3.93 -10.56 5.09
C ASP A 72 -5.27 -10.33 5.79
N TRP A 73 -5.95 -9.24 5.46
CA TRP A 73 -7.24 -8.94 6.08
C TRP A 73 -8.40 -9.70 5.43
N HIS A 74 -8.14 -10.37 4.30
CA HIS A 74 -9.18 -11.05 3.51
C HIS A 74 -10.32 -10.11 3.15
N MET A 75 -9.98 -8.86 2.85
CA MET A 75 -10.89 -7.80 2.48
C MET A 75 -10.38 -7.12 1.23
N SER A 76 -11.29 -6.66 0.40
CA SER A 76 -10.94 -5.92 -0.79
C SER A 76 -11.92 -4.79 -1.04
N ASN A 77 -11.45 -3.79 -1.78
CA ASN A 77 -12.27 -2.68 -2.24
C ASN A 77 -12.15 -2.57 -3.75
N VAL A 78 -13.26 -2.23 -4.40
CA VAL A 78 -13.26 -1.90 -5.83
C VAL A 78 -13.44 -0.40 -5.92
N TYR A 79 -12.55 0.27 -6.66
CA TYR A 79 -12.65 1.71 -6.83
C TYR A 79 -12.42 2.10 -8.29
N GLU A 80 -12.95 3.29 -8.65
CA GLU A 80 -12.72 3.86 -9.97
C GLU A 80 -11.27 4.35 -10.06
N ILE A 81 -10.60 3.95 -11.13
CA ILE A 81 -9.24 4.43 -11.39
C ILE A 81 -9.33 5.89 -11.78
N TYR A 82 -8.50 6.74 -11.16
CA TYR A 82 -8.45 8.16 -11.51
C TYR A 82 -8.15 8.31 -13.00
N PRO A 83 -8.88 9.17 -13.72
CA PRO A 83 -8.69 9.32 -15.17
C PRO A 83 -7.23 9.56 -15.57
N VAL A 84 -6.46 10.28 -14.75
CA VAL A 84 -5.05 10.59 -15.02
C VAL A 84 -4.18 9.32 -15.09
N TRP A 85 -4.62 8.20 -14.48
CA TRP A 85 -3.86 6.96 -14.45
C TRP A 85 -4.46 5.85 -15.31
N ARG A 86 -5.63 6.07 -15.95
CA ARG A 86 -6.29 5.02 -16.75
C ARG A 86 -5.46 4.55 -17.94
N HIS A 87 -4.60 5.41 -18.46
CA HIS A 87 -3.74 5.05 -19.59
C HIS A 87 -2.77 3.90 -19.27
N ARG A 88 -2.55 3.61 -17.99
CA ARG A 88 -1.68 2.51 -17.56
C ARG A 88 -2.34 1.14 -17.70
N TYR A 89 -3.64 1.11 -17.94
CA TYR A 89 -4.45 -0.11 -18.02
C TYR A 89 -4.96 -0.32 -19.44
N ALA A 90 -5.42 -1.55 -19.73
CA ALA A 90 -6.00 -1.86 -21.04
C ALA A 90 -7.21 -0.97 -21.32
N PRO A 91 -7.48 -0.65 -22.61
CA PRO A 91 -8.67 0.14 -22.96
C PRO A 91 -9.93 -0.49 -22.40
N GLY A 92 -10.82 0.33 -21.83
CA GLY A 92 -12.07 -0.12 -21.22
C GLY A 92 -11.95 -0.47 -19.75
N VAL A 93 -10.74 -0.56 -19.19
CA VAL A 93 -10.56 -0.82 -17.76
C VAL A 93 -10.73 0.49 -17.00
N THR A 94 -11.72 0.54 -16.10
CA THR A 94 -12.03 1.74 -15.31
C THR A 94 -11.99 1.50 -13.81
N GLN A 95 -11.95 0.23 -13.38
CA GLN A 95 -12.00 -0.14 -11.96
C GLN A 95 -10.83 -1.04 -11.59
N ASN A 96 -10.36 -0.89 -10.35
CA ASN A 96 -9.31 -1.72 -9.77
C ASN A 96 -9.81 -2.37 -8.49
N THR A 97 -9.45 -3.64 -8.29
CA THR A 97 -9.73 -4.36 -7.04
C THR A 97 -8.49 -4.33 -6.17
N GLU A 98 -8.61 -3.77 -4.99
CA GLU A 98 -7.49 -3.59 -4.06
C GLU A 98 -7.67 -4.45 -2.82
N HIS A 99 -6.69 -5.33 -2.56
CA HIS A 99 -6.71 -6.25 -1.41
C HIS A 99 -5.88 -5.67 -0.27
N ILE A 100 -6.41 -5.74 0.95
CA ILE A 100 -5.86 -5.04 2.10
C ILE A 100 -4.96 -5.95 2.92
N PHE A 101 -3.76 -5.45 3.21
CA PHE A 101 -2.78 -6.08 4.09
C PHE A 101 -2.29 -5.05 5.11
N SER A 102 -1.76 -5.54 6.23
CA SER A 102 -1.00 -4.71 7.16
C SER A 102 0.26 -5.43 7.60
N VAL A 103 1.21 -4.66 8.12
CA VAL A 103 2.44 -5.20 8.68
C VAL A 103 2.85 -4.34 9.86
N GLU A 104 3.14 -4.97 10.98
CA GLU A 104 3.65 -4.29 12.17
C GLU A 104 5.16 -4.31 12.15
N VAL A 105 5.79 -3.15 12.36
CA VAL A 105 7.25 -3.00 12.32
C VAL A 105 7.74 -2.18 13.52
N PRO A 106 9.01 -2.32 13.90
CA PRO A 106 9.61 -1.41 14.90
C PRO A 106 9.65 0.02 14.36
N ARG A 107 9.47 1.00 15.24
CA ARG A 107 9.49 2.42 14.85
C ARG A 107 10.82 2.84 14.22
N ASP A 108 11.90 2.23 14.62
CA ASP A 108 13.24 2.56 14.14
C ASP A 108 13.66 1.76 12.90
N ILE A 109 12.73 1.03 12.28
CA ILE A 109 13.04 0.27 11.08
C ILE A 109 13.56 1.21 9.98
N ALA A 110 14.59 0.76 9.26
CA ALA A 110 15.14 1.53 8.15
C ALA A 110 14.17 1.55 6.98
N ILE A 111 13.91 2.72 6.43
CA ILE A 111 13.05 2.92 5.26
C ILE A 111 13.92 3.37 4.09
N THR A 112 13.89 2.60 3.00
CA THR A 112 14.61 2.93 1.77
C THR A 112 13.60 3.09 0.65
N LEU A 113 13.33 4.33 0.27
CA LEU A 113 12.36 4.62 -0.79
C LEU A 113 12.97 4.41 -2.16
N SER A 114 12.12 4.03 -3.12
CA SER A 114 12.48 4.03 -4.54
C SER A 114 12.39 5.48 -5.04
N PRO A 115 13.51 6.16 -5.37
CA PRO A 115 13.50 7.60 -5.66
C PRO A 115 12.65 7.99 -6.87
N ARG A 116 12.42 7.05 -7.79
CA ARG A 116 11.60 7.32 -8.98
C ARG A 116 10.12 7.29 -8.68
N GLU A 117 9.73 6.62 -7.61
CA GLU A 117 8.32 6.40 -7.28
C GLU A 117 7.85 7.22 -6.09
N HIS A 118 8.74 7.47 -5.12
CA HIS A 118 8.39 8.16 -3.89
C HIS A 118 9.44 9.17 -3.48
N LEU A 119 8.98 10.33 -3.00
CA LEU A 119 9.84 11.46 -2.63
C LEU A 119 10.24 11.45 -1.16
N ASN A 120 9.27 11.19 -0.28
CA ASN A 120 9.43 11.30 1.16
C ASN A 120 8.59 10.28 1.89
N HIS A 121 8.92 10.06 3.16
CA HIS A 121 8.06 9.28 4.05
C HIS A 121 7.82 10.05 5.34
N VAL A 122 6.75 9.69 6.04
CA VAL A 122 6.40 10.29 7.33
C VAL A 122 5.71 9.25 8.20
N TRP A 123 5.95 9.32 9.50
CA TRP A 123 5.23 8.54 10.50
C TRP A 123 4.22 9.45 11.18
N LEU A 124 2.96 9.03 11.24
CA LEU A 124 1.89 9.79 11.87
C LEU A 124 1.00 8.88 12.70
N PRO A 125 0.41 9.39 13.80
CA PRO A 125 -0.65 8.64 14.48
C PRO A 125 -1.74 8.24 13.47
N HIS A 126 -2.35 7.08 13.66
CA HIS A 126 -3.22 6.51 12.62
C HIS A 126 -4.38 7.44 12.20
N LEU A 127 -4.95 8.22 13.12
CA LEU A 127 -6.03 9.14 12.76
C LEU A 127 -5.53 10.25 11.85
N GLU A 128 -4.35 10.81 12.16
CA GLU A 128 -3.73 11.86 11.31
C GLU A 128 -3.28 11.28 9.98
N ALA A 129 -2.76 10.05 9.98
CA ALA A 129 -2.35 9.39 8.75
C ALA A 129 -3.54 9.19 7.82
N ALA A 130 -4.69 8.75 8.36
CA ALA A 130 -5.91 8.60 7.58
C ALA A 130 -6.33 9.92 6.93
N ASP A 131 -6.28 11.02 7.68
CA ASP A 131 -6.62 12.35 7.16
C ASP A 131 -5.69 12.79 6.04
N LYS A 132 -4.41 12.39 6.11
CA LYS A 132 -3.42 12.82 5.13
C LYS A 132 -3.48 12.03 3.82
N CYS A 133 -4.06 10.83 3.82
CA CYS A 133 -4.15 10.00 2.62
C CYS A 133 -5.03 10.66 1.55
N PHE A 134 -4.57 10.59 0.29
CA PHE A 134 -5.37 11.10 -0.82
C PHE A 134 -6.50 10.13 -1.22
N SER A 135 -6.37 8.85 -0.91
CA SER A 135 -7.34 7.81 -1.27
C SER A 135 -8.24 7.48 -0.10
N SER A 136 -9.57 7.49 -0.34
CA SER A 136 -10.54 7.15 0.70
C SER A 136 -10.44 5.69 1.15
N SER A 137 -10.12 4.77 0.24
CA SER A 137 -9.97 3.35 0.61
C SER A 137 -8.74 3.14 1.51
N ASN A 138 -7.66 3.86 1.25
CA ASN A 138 -6.47 3.83 2.09
C ASN A 138 -6.76 4.41 3.47
N ALA A 139 -7.44 5.55 3.52
CA ALA A 139 -7.83 6.16 4.79
C ALA A 139 -8.71 5.21 5.61
N GLU A 140 -9.69 4.57 4.98
CA GLU A 140 -10.57 3.62 5.65
C GLU A 140 -9.80 2.43 6.22
N ALA A 141 -8.85 1.89 5.46
CA ALA A 141 -8.00 0.78 5.93
C ALA A 141 -7.23 1.20 7.19
N ILE A 142 -6.65 2.39 7.18
CA ILE A 142 -5.91 2.91 8.34
C ILE A 142 -6.83 3.03 9.56
N LEU A 143 -8.05 3.54 9.37
CA LEU A 143 -9.02 3.67 10.45
C LEU A 143 -9.44 2.31 11.02
N GLN A 144 -9.36 1.24 10.23
CA GLN A 144 -9.70 -0.11 10.67
C GLN A 144 -8.55 -0.84 11.36
N LEU A 145 -7.36 -0.24 11.45
CA LEU A 145 -6.20 -0.89 12.09
C LEU A 145 -6.49 -1.42 13.49
N PRO A 146 -7.14 -0.66 14.41
CA PRO A 146 -7.39 -1.18 15.75
C PRO A 146 -8.21 -2.45 15.74
N ASN A 147 -9.11 -2.64 14.77
CA ASN A 147 -9.96 -3.82 14.68
C ASN A 147 -9.25 -5.02 14.05
N ASN A 148 -8.20 -4.80 13.28
CA ASN A 148 -7.52 -5.84 12.52
C ASN A 148 -6.13 -6.19 13.06
N THR A 149 -5.70 -5.55 14.15
CA THR A 149 -4.40 -5.80 14.78
C THR A 149 -4.51 -6.35 16.19
N LYS A 150 -5.71 -6.59 16.68
CA LYS A 150 -5.94 -7.21 17.98
C LYS A 150 -5.64 -8.70 17.91
N HIS A 151 -5.00 -9.20 18.93
CA HIS A 151 -4.65 -10.61 19.09
C HIS A 151 -5.63 -11.32 20.00
#